data_5b4ad0b5fac635c96a71a42eeec2b4ec
#
_entry.id   5b4ad0b5fac635c96a71a42eeec2b4ec
#
_cell.length_a   1.000
_cell.length_b   1.000
_cell.length_c   1.000
_cell.angle_alpha   90.00
_cell.angle_beta   90.00
_cell.angle_gamma   90.00
#
_symmetry.space_group_name_H-M   'P 1'
#
loop_
_entity.id
_entity.type
_entity.pdbx_description
1 polymer ?
#
loop_
_entity_poly.entity_id
_entity_poly.type
_entity_poly.pdbx_seq_one_letter_code
_entity_poly.pdbx_strand_id
1 'polypeptide(L)'
;MSENIRVRYAPSPTGFLHIGNARTALFNYLFAKHNDGAFIIRIEDTDQSRHVDEGEKSQLENLKWLGIDWDESVDVPGDVGPYRQSERRHIYDPIVEQLLKEDKAYKCYMTEEELEAEREEQIANGMPPRYSGKHANLTDQEREQFEAEGRTPSIRLRVPQNKTYKFNDMVKGEVSFESNDFGDWVIVKKDDMPTYNFAVAIDDHLSLIHISEPTR
;
A
#
# COMPACT_ATOMS: atom_id res chain seq x y z
N MET A 1 -30.59 -0.29 3.47
CA MET A 1 -29.83 0.95 3.76
C MET A 1 -28.85 1.04 2.61
N SER A 2 -28.91 2.07 1.79
CA SER A 2 -27.90 2.30 0.76
C SER A 2 -26.56 2.49 1.49
N GLU A 3 -25.60 1.59 1.26
CA GLU A 3 -24.25 1.80 1.71
C GLU A 3 -23.78 3.13 1.10
N ASN A 4 -23.25 4.01 1.97
CA ASN A 4 -22.79 5.32 1.52
C ASN A 4 -21.52 5.09 0.68
N ILE A 5 -21.63 5.15 -0.63
CA ILE A 5 -20.53 4.90 -1.57
C ILE A 5 -19.40 5.89 -1.30
N ARG A 6 -18.19 5.37 -1.08
CA ARG A 6 -16.98 6.17 -0.87
C ARG A 6 -15.91 5.64 -1.83
N VAL A 7 -15.38 6.51 -2.63
CA VAL A 7 -14.30 6.19 -3.59
C VAL A 7 -13.16 7.20 -3.44
N ARG A 8 -12.00 6.83 -3.93
CA ARG A 8 -10.82 7.70 -3.81
C ARG A 8 -10.03 7.83 -5.10
N TYR A 9 -9.40 8.99 -5.25
CA TYR A 9 -8.21 9.16 -6.06
C TYR A 9 -7.01 9.30 -5.13
N ALA A 10 -5.96 8.52 -5.35
CA ALA A 10 -4.83 8.41 -4.45
C ALA A 10 -3.50 8.70 -5.17
N PRO A 11 -3.21 9.99 -5.47
CA PRO A 11 -1.99 10.34 -6.18
C PRO A 11 -0.76 10.25 -5.30
N SER A 12 0.34 9.75 -5.88
CA SER A 12 1.67 9.94 -5.32
C SER A 12 2.24 11.27 -5.83
N PRO A 13 2.83 12.12 -4.96
CA PRO A 13 3.39 13.42 -5.34
C PRO A 13 4.77 13.28 -6.01
N THR A 14 4.93 12.27 -6.88
CA THR A 14 6.15 11.96 -7.63
C THR A 14 6.19 12.61 -9.01
N GLY A 15 5.23 13.49 -9.30
CA GLY A 15 5.12 14.23 -10.56
C GLY A 15 3.85 15.06 -10.62
N PHE A 16 3.73 15.80 -11.72
CA PHE A 16 2.57 16.65 -12.01
C PHE A 16 1.38 15.82 -12.50
N LEU A 17 0.16 16.39 -12.45
CA LEU A 17 -1.01 15.77 -13.01
C LEU A 17 -0.83 15.54 -14.52
N HIS A 18 -1.08 14.32 -14.97
CA HIS A 18 -1.12 13.97 -16.38
C HIS A 18 -2.46 13.32 -16.75
N ILE A 19 -2.72 13.19 -18.04
CA ILE A 19 -4.01 12.72 -18.54
C ILE A 19 -4.44 11.34 -17.99
N GLY A 20 -3.49 10.45 -17.73
CA GLY A 20 -3.79 9.14 -17.14
C GLY A 20 -4.33 9.25 -15.72
N ASN A 21 -3.71 10.10 -14.89
CA ASN A 21 -4.14 10.36 -13.53
C ASN A 21 -5.47 11.12 -13.50
N ALA A 22 -5.63 12.12 -14.36
CA ALA A 22 -6.88 12.87 -14.50
C ALA A 22 -8.04 11.94 -14.90
N ARG A 23 -7.80 10.98 -15.80
CA ARG A 23 -8.79 9.97 -16.18
C ARG A 23 -9.21 9.12 -14.98
N THR A 24 -8.25 8.64 -14.19
CA THR A 24 -8.55 7.83 -12.98
C THR A 24 -9.39 8.64 -11.98
N ALA A 25 -8.99 9.89 -11.71
CA ALA A 25 -9.75 10.78 -10.84
C ALA A 25 -11.19 11.01 -11.37
N LEU A 26 -11.34 11.25 -12.69
CA LEU A 26 -12.63 11.48 -13.33
C LEU A 26 -13.57 10.27 -13.18
N PHE A 27 -13.09 9.04 -13.40
CA PHE A 27 -13.93 7.86 -13.24
C PHE A 27 -14.44 7.69 -11.80
N ASN A 28 -13.57 7.87 -10.81
CA ASN A 28 -13.95 7.81 -9.40
C ASN A 28 -14.94 8.94 -9.05
N TYR A 29 -14.68 10.16 -9.50
CA TYR A 29 -15.55 11.30 -9.31
C TYR A 29 -16.95 11.05 -9.89
N LEU A 30 -17.04 10.62 -11.15
CA LEU A 30 -18.32 10.34 -11.79
C LEU A 30 -19.07 9.19 -11.11
N PHE A 31 -18.36 8.16 -10.66
CA PHE A 31 -18.95 7.06 -9.92
C PHE A 31 -19.54 7.53 -8.59
N ALA A 32 -18.78 8.33 -7.83
CA ALA A 32 -19.29 8.94 -6.60
C ALA A 32 -20.55 9.79 -6.86
N LYS A 33 -20.49 10.71 -7.81
CA LYS A 33 -21.62 11.60 -8.13
C LYS A 33 -22.85 10.85 -8.65
N HIS A 34 -22.66 9.79 -9.43
CA HIS A 34 -23.79 8.95 -9.92
C HIS A 34 -24.52 8.21 -8.79
N ASN A 35 -23.80 7.88 -7.70
CA ASN A 35 -24.34 7.11 -6.59
C ASN A 35 -24.60 7.95 -5.33
N ASP A 36 -24.60 9.28 -5.43
CA ASP A 36 -24.72 10.20 -4.29
C ASP A 36 -23.70 9.90 -3.17
N GLY A 37 -22.51 9.45 -3.57
CA GLY A 37 -21.42 9.04 -2.70
C GLY A 37 -20.36 10.12 -2.52
N ALA A 38 -19.32 9.82 -1.73
CA ALA A 38 -18.20 10.70 -1.46
C ALA A 38 -16.98 10.36 -2.33
N PHE A 39 -16.34 11.41 -2.86
CA PHE A 39 -15.07 11.33 -3.58
C PHE A 39 -13.94 11.93 -2.73
N ILE A 40 -12.94 11.13 -2.43
CA ILE A 40 -11.84 11.43 -1.50
C ILE A 40 -10.53 11.53 -2.27
N ILE A 41 -9.67 12.47 -1.88
CA ILE A 41 -8.28 12.53 -2.34
C ILE A 41 -7.36 12.23 -1.17
N ARG A 42 -6.51 11.19 -1.31
CA ARG A 42 -5.49 10.82 -0.32
C ARG A 42 -4.11 10.83 -0.99
N ILE A 43 -3.21 11.63 -0.46
CA ILE A 43 -1.84 11.73 -0.96
C ILE A 43 -1.01 10.54 -0.47
N GLU A 44 -0.48 9.76 -1.41
CA GLU A 44 0.32 8.57 -1.14
C GLU A 44 1.81 8.90 -1.31
N ASP A 45 2.38 9.48 -0.26
CA ASP A 45 3.74 10.02 -0.19
C ASP A 45 4.70 9.14 0.63
N THR A 46 4.48 7.82 0.66
CA THR A 46 5.37 6.86 1.34
C THR A 46 6.75 6.73 0.71
N ASP A 47 6.94 7.21 -0.53
CA ASP A 47 8.21 7.26 -1.23
C ASP A 47 8.75 8.70 -1.26
N GLN A 48 9.41 9.08 -0.17
CA GLN A 48 9.99 10.41 -0.03
C GLN A 48 11.17 10.66 -0.99
N SER A 49 11.82 9.62 -1.50
CA SER A 49 12.97 9.76 -2.40
C SER A 49 12.57 10.28 -3.77
N ARG A 50 11.31 10.07 -4.18
CA ARG A 50 10.76 10.53 -5.47
C ARG A 50 9.81 11.71 -5.33
N HIS A 51 9.80 12.36 -4.16
CA HIS A 51 8.97 13.54 -3.96
C HIS A 51 9.34 14.65 -4.94
N VAL A 52 8.34 15.26 -5.57
CA VAL A 52 8.49 16.41 -6.47
C VAL A 52 7.86 17.61 -5.81
N ASP A 53 8.65 18.66 -5.62
CA ASP A 53 8.16 19.95 -5.12
C ASP A 53 6.98 20.42 -6.00
N GLU A 54 5.94 20.98 -5.36
CA GLU A 54 4.70 21.40 -6.04
C GLU A 54 3.87 20.25 -6.68
N GLY A 55 4.31 18.97 -6.58
CA GLY A 55 3.60 17.83 -7.16
C GLY A 55 2.18 17.67 -6.59
N GLU A 56 2.03 17.73 -5.26
CA GLU A 56 0.74 17.68 -4.59
C GLU A 56 -0.16 18.85 -5.02
N LYS A 57 0.38 20.07 -4.98
CA LYS A 57 -0.34 21.28 -5.38
C LYS A 57 -0.82 21.20 -6.82
N SER A 58 0.05 20.78 -7.73
CA SER A 58 -0.30 20.57 -9.14
C SER A 58 -1.43 19.56 -9.30
N GLN A 59 -1.43 18.47 -8.55
CA GLN A 59 -2.52 17.49 -8.59
C GLN A 59 -3.86 18.14 -8.23
N LEU A 60 -3.93 18.84 -7.11
CA LEU A 60 -5.16 19.44 -6.61
C LEU A 60 -5.64 20.62 -7.50
N GLU A 61 -4.76 21.55 -7.85
CA GLU A 61 -5.12 22.72 -8.67
C GLU A 61 -5.62 22.32 -10.06
N ASN A 62 -4.95 21.35 -10.71
CA ASN A 62 -5.36 20.91 -12.03
C ASN A 62 -6.65 20.06 -12.02
N LEU A 63 -6.93 19.32 -10.95
CA LEU A 63 -8.24 18.65 -10.79
C LEU A 63 -9.36 19.69 -10.66
N LYS A 64 -9.17 20.72 -9.83
CA LYS A 64 -10.13 21.83 -9.73
C LYS A 64 -10.34 22.56 -11.06
N TRP A 65 -9.25 22.78 -11.82
CA TRP A 65 -9.34 23.36 -13.17
C TRP A 65 -10.16 22.50 -14.14
N LEU A 66 -10.11 21.14 -13.99
CA LEU A 66 -10.92 20.21 -14.75
C LEU A 66 -12.38 20.12 -14.27
N GLY A 67 -12.77 20.83 -13.21
CA GLY A 67 -14.10 20.76 -12.60
C GLY A 67 -14.33 19.52 -11.76
N ILE A 68 -13.26 18.87 -11.30
CA ILE A 68 -13.30 17.70 -10.41
C ILE A 68 -13.09 18.20 -8.98
N ASP A 69 -14.18 18.34 -8.24
CA ASP A 69 -14.17 18.67 -6.81
C ASP A 69 -14.22 17.41 -5.97
N TRP A 70 -13.86 17.51 -4.68
CA TRP A 70 -13.83 16.39 -3.74
C TRP A 70 -14.49 16.76 -2.40
N ASP A 71 -14.91 15.73 -1.69
CA ASP A 71 -15.60 15.85 -0.42
C ASP A 71 -14.63 15.82 0.77
N GLU A 72 -13.50 15.10 0.63
CA GLU A 72 -12.46 14.99 1.67
C GLU A 72 -11.06 14.96 1.05
N SER A 73 -10.11 15.67 1.65
CA SER A 73 -8.71 15.76 1.20
C SER A 73 -7.82 16.44 2.25
N VAL A 74 -6.55 16.69 1.90
CA VAL A 74 -5.61 17.46 2.69
C VAL A 74 -6.06 18.91 2.92
N ASP A 75 -6.82 19.50 2.01
CA ASP A 75 -7.37 20.86 2.08
C ASP A 75 -8.86 20.88 2.48
N VAL A 76 -9.53 19.75 2.50
CA VAL A 76 -10.91 19.58 2.94
C VAL A 76 -10.96 18.42 3.93
N PRO A 77 -10.70 18.67 5.22
CA PRO A 77 -10.62 17.59 6.22
C PRO A 77 -12.00 16.96 6.46
N GLY A 78 -12.00 15.64 6.67
CA GLY A 78 -13.14 14.84 7.07
C GLY A 78 -12.78 13.93 8.24
N ASP A 79 -13.63 12.94 8.52
CA ASP A 79 -13.55 12.12 9.73
C ASP A 79 -12.44 11.06 9.71
N VAL A 80 -11.87 10.75 8.52
CA VAL A 80 -10.91 9.66 8.34
C VAL A 80 -9.48 10.14 8.06
N GLY A 81 -9.21 11.43 8.30
CA GLY A 81 -7.88 12.02 8.17
C GLY A 81 -6.83 11.45 9.14
N PRO A 82 -5.60 11.91 9.02
CA PRO A 82 -5.03 12.81 8.00
C PRO A 82 -5.01 12.18 6.60
N TYR A 83 -4.96 13.01 5.55
CA TYR A 83 -5.04 12.57 4.14
C TYR A 83 -3.67 12.53 3.43
N ARG A 84 -2.54 12.59 4.16
CA ARG A 84 -1.21 12.24 3.70
C ARG A 84 -0.72 11.01 4.43
N GLN A 85 -0.22 10.01 3.71
CA GLN A 85 0.24 8.76 4.32
C GLN A 85 1.43 8.97 5.26
N SER A 86 2.33 9.91 4.96
CA SER A 86 3.45 10.29 5.84
C SER A 86 3.01 10.78 7.24
N GLU A 87 1.80 11.33 7.35
CA GLU A 87 1.24 11.83 8.60
C GLU A 87 0.50 10.74 9.42
N ARG A 88 0.37 9.51 8.88
CA ARG A 88 -0.46 8.43 9.44
C ARG A 88 0.32 7.34 10.20
N ARG A 89 1.59 7.56 10.51
CA ARG A 89 2.41 6.59 11.25
C ARG A 89 1.78 6.13 12.56
N HIS A 90 1.14 7.04 13.28
CA HIS A 90 0.42 6.73 14.52
C HIS A 90 -0.74 5.71 14.34
N ILE A 91 -1.19 5.49 13.10
CA ILE A 91 -2.19 4.48 12.74
C ILE A 91 -1.50 3.17 12.33
N TYR A 92 -0.42 3.25 11.54
CA TYR A 92 0.26 2.06 11.02
C TYR A 92 1.08 1.34 12.08
N ASP A 93 1.83 2.07 12.91
CA ASP A 93 2.76 1.50 13.87
C ASP A 93 2.08 0.53 14.86
N PRO A 94 0.92 0.83 15.48
CA PRO A 94 0.22 -0.11 16.34
C PRO A 94 -0.25 -1.38 15.63
N ILE A 95 -0.61 -1.28 14.34
CA ILE A 95 -1.03 -2.44 13.54
C ILE A 95 0.18 -3.34 13.28
N VAL A 96 1.34 -2.76 12.95
CA VAL A 96 2.59 -3.50 12.77
C VAL A 96 2.98 -4.22 14.05
N GLU A 97 2.94 -3.54 15.21
CA GLU A 97 3.22 -4.12 16.52
C GLU A 97 2.29 -5.31 16.83
N GLN A 98 1.00 -5.15 16.52
CA GLN A 98 0.04 -6.23 16.69
C GLN A 98 0.35 -7.43 15.79
N LEU A 99 0.67 -7.20 14.51
CA LEU A 99 1.03 -8.27 13.58
C LEU A 99 2.28 -9.03 14.03
N LEU A 100 3.30 -8.33 14.54
CA LEU A 100 4.50 -8.94 15.11
C LEU A 100 4.17 -9.77 16.37
N LYS A 101 3.34 -9.24 17.27
CA LYS A 101 2.92 -9.94 18.49
C LYS A 101 2.10 -11.21 18.21
N GLU A 102 1.31 -11.19 17.15
CA GLU A 102 0.48 -12.32 16.71
C GLU A 102 1.22 -13.30 15.79
N ASP A 103 2.52 -13.13 15.59
CA ASP A 103 3.35 -13.90 14.63
C ASP A 103 2.80 -13.89 13.20
N LYS A 104 2.05 -12.84 12.84
CA LYS A 104 1.57 -12.60 11.48
C LYS A 104 2.55 -11.78 10.65
N ALA A 105 3.57 -11.20 11.29
CA ALA A 105 4.69 -10.53 10.67
C ALA A 105 5.98 -10.86 11.41
N TYR A 106 7.12 -10.61 10.78
CA TYR A 106 8.43 -10.88 11.34
C TYR A 106 9.50 -9.94 10.80
N LYS A 107 10.59 -9.78 11.55
CA LYS A 107 11.77 -9.01 11.16
C LYS A 107 12.63 -9.80 10.18
N CYS A 108 12.99 -9.18 9.07
CA CYS A 108 13.86 -9.74 8.03
C CYS A 108 15.13 -8.89 7.88
N TYR A 109 16.28 -9.46 8.18
CA TYR A 109 17.59 -8.80 8.18
C TYR A 109 18.40 -9.04 6.88
N MET A 110 17.82 -9.66 5.86
CA MET A 110 18.51 -9.88 4.58
C MET A 110 18.95 -8.56 3.95
N THR A 111 20.18 -8.54 3.43
CA THR A 111 20.70 -7.41 2.66
C THR A 111 20.14 -7.43 1.24
N GLU A 112 20.39 -6.36 0.49
CA GLU A 112 19.96 -6.30 -0.92
C GLU A 112 20.74 -7.30 -1.77
N GLU A 113 22.03 -7.48 -1.45
CA GLU A 113 22.89 -8.47 -2.13
C GLU A 113 22.42 -9.90 -1.88
N GLU A 114 22.00 -10.22 -0.63
CA GLU A 114 21.47 -11.54 -0.28
C GLU A 114 20.14 -11.81 -0.98
N LEU A 115 19.28 -10.80 -1.11
CA LEU A 115 17.99 -10.90 -1.81
C LEU A 115 18.20 -11.07 -3.33
N GLU A 116 19.15 -10.34 -3.91
CA GLU A 116 19.43 -10.46 -5.34
C GLU A 116 20.10 -11.81 -5.67
N ALA A 117 21.01 -12.29 -4.84
CA ALA A 117 21.60 -13.63 -5.00
C ALA A 117 20.54 -14.73 -4.95
N GLU A 118 19.58 -14.65 -4.01
CA GLU A 118 18.44 -15.58 -3.94
C GLU A 118 17.59 -15.53 -5.21
N ARG A 119 17.32 -14.34 -5.71
CA ARG A 119 16.56 -14.12 -6.93
C ARG A 119 17.27 -14.72 -8.16
N GLU A 120 18.57 -14.47 -8.32
CA GLU A 120 19.38 -15.01 -9.41
C GLU A 120 19.41 -16.54 -9.39
N GLU A 121 19.56 -17.14 -8.20
CA GLU A 121 19.54 -18.59 -8.03
C GLU A 121 18.17 -19.20 -8.45
N GLN A 122 17.05 -18.57 -8.06
CA GLN A 122 15.72 -19.03 -8.44
C GLN A 122 15.51 -18.93 -9.95
N ILE A 123 15.95 -17.85 -10.59
CA ILE A 123 15.86 -17.67 -12.04
C ILE A 123 16.70 -18.74 -12.76
N ALA A 124 17.92 -19.00 -12.30
CA ALA A 124 18.80 -20.02 -12.88
C ALA A 124 18.20 -21.43 -12.81
N ASN A 125 17.40 -21.69 -11.76
CA ASN A 125 16.67 -22.96 -11.57
C ASN A 125 15.29 -22.99 -12.26
N GLY A 126 14.92 -21.97 -13.05
CA GLY A 126 13.65 -21.86 -13.75
C GLY A 126 12.45 -21.63 -12.83
N MET A 127 12.68 -21.16 -11.60
CA MET A 127 11.63 -20.85 -10.64
C MET A 127 11.26 -19.36 -10.72
N PRO A 128 9.96 -19.02 -10.54
CA PRO A 128 9.57 -17.62 -10.42
C PRO A 128 10.21 -17.00 -9.17
N PRO A 129 10.91 -15.84 -9.33
CA PRO A 129 11.62 -15.21 -8.23
C PRO A 129 10.63 -14.71 -7.15
N ARG A 130 10.84 -15.15 -5.92
CA ARG A 130 10.08 -14.72 -4.74
C ARG A 130 10.93 -14.91 -3.50
N TYR A 131 10.68 -14.13 -2.48
CA TYR A 131 11.34 -14.31 -1.19
C TYR A 131 11.00 -15.70 -0.60
N SER A 132 12.03 -16.46 -0.21
CA SER A 132 11.91 -17.85 0.24
C SER A 132 11.36 -18.02 1.66
N GLY A 133 11.30 -16.94 2.45
CA GLY A 133 10.99 -17.03 3.88
C GLY A 133 12.20 -17.33 4.77
N LYS A 134 13.43 -17.18 4.26
CA LYS A 134 14.68 -17.55 4.97
C LYS A 134 14.78 -17.02 6.40
N HIS A 135 14.30 -15.80 6.65
CA HIS A 135 14.30 -15.18 7.98
C HIS A 135 12.96 -15.29 8.73
N ALA A 136 12.02 -16.08 8.23
CA ALA A 136 10.69 -16.18 8.83
C ALA A 136 10.69 -16.77 10.24
N ASN A 137 11.68 -17.59 10.59
CA ASN A 137 11.73 -18.34 11.84
C ASN A 137 13.09 -18.17 12.55
N LEU A 138 13.67 -16.97 12.51
CA LEU A 138 14.90 -16.68 13.25
C LEU A 138 14.69 -16.83 14.76
N THR A 139 15.68 -17.44 15.42
CA THR A 139 15.80 -17.44 16.87
C THR A 139 16.17 -16.05 17.40
N ASP A 140 15.95 -15.80 18.70
CA ASP A 140 16.34 -14.53 19.30
C ASP A 140 17.86 -14.32 19.21
N GLN A 141 18.66 -15.38 19.36
CA GLN A 141 20.12 -15.31 19.21
C GLN A 141 20.55 -14.89 17.80
N GLU A 142 19.91 -15.41 16.76
CA GLU A 142 20.21 -15.00 15.37
C GLU A 142 19.80 -13.55 15.11
N ARG A 143 18.68 -13.09 15.68
CA ARG A 143 18.26 -11.69 15.60
C ARG A 143 19.28 -10.77 16.27
N GLU A 144 19.68 -11.09 17.49
CA GLU A 144 20.71 -10.34 18.23
C GLU A 144 22.03 -10.27 17.47
N GLN A 145 22.43 -11.37 16.82
CA GLN A 145 23.63 -11.40 15.99
C GLN A 145 23.52 -10.42 14.81
N PHE A 146 22.43 -10.45 14.05
CA PHE A 146 22.23 -9.51 12.94
C PHE A 146 22.17 -8.05 13.40
N GLU A 147 21.55 -7.79 14.54
CA GLU A 147 21.51 -6.44 15.14
C GLU A 147 22.91 -5.99 15.58
N ALA A 148 23.74 -6.90 16.15
CA ALA A 148 25.14 -6.63 16.49
C ALA A 148 26.02 -6.38 15.25
N GLU A 149 25.70 -6.98 14.12
CA GLU A 149 26.32 -6.70 12.81
C GLU A 149 25.88 -5.33 12.23
N GLY A 150 24.97 -4.60 12.90
CA GLY A 150 24.45 -3.30 12.44
C GLY A 150 23.38 -3.41 11.36
N ARG A 151 22.76 -4.58 11.16
CA ARG A 151 21.71 -4.77 10.18
C ARG A 151 20.39 -4.20 10.67
N THR A 152 19.77 -3.30 9.90
CA THR A 152 18.42 -2.81 10.13
C THR A 152 17.43 -3.75 9.46
N PRO A 153 16.41 -4.27 10.19
CA PRO A 153 15.42 -5.16 9.61
C PRO A 153 14.37 -4.39 8.78
N SER A 154 13.87 -5.02 7.75
CA SER A 154 12.53 -4.75 7.23
C SER A 154 11.52 -5.66 7.94
N ILE A 155 10.23 -5.29 7.94
CA ILE A 155 9.18 -6.14 8.48
C ILE A 155 8.42 -6.76 7.31
N ARG A 156 8.26 -8.08 7.35
CA ARG A 156 7.50 -8.84 6.34
C ARG A 156 6.23 -9.42 6.93
N LEU A 157 5.17 -9.38 6.14
CA LEU A 157 3.93 -10.09 6.43
C LEU A 157 4.15 -11.59 6.18
N ARG A 158 3.76 -12.41 7.13
CA ARG A 158 3.72 -13.87 6.97
C ARG A 158 2.46 -14.24 6.18
N VAL A 159 2.63 -14.57 4.90
CA VAL A 159 1.49 -14.94 4.03
C VAL A 159 0.96 -16.31 4.43
N PRO A 160 -0.33 -16.44 4.82
CA PRO A 160 -0.93 -17.73 5.15
C PRO A 160 -0.87 -18.68 3.96
N GLN A 161 -0.39 -19.90 4.17
CA GLN A 161 -0.30 -20.91 3.12
C GLN A 161 -1.65 -21.62 2.88
N ASN A 162 -1.84 -22.12 1.65
CA ASN A 162 -3.03 -22.90 1.24
C ASN A 162 -4.36 -22.17 1.47
N LYS A 163 -4.38 -20.89 1.15
CA LYS A 163 -5.59 -20.06 1.20
C LYS A 163 -5.94 -19.54 -0.19
N THR A 164 -7.22 -19.58 -0.52
CA THR A 164 -7.79 -18.94 -1.70
C THR A 164 -8.53 -17.68 -1.26
N TYR A 165 -8.16 -16.55 -1.81
CA TYR A 165 -8.84 -15.26 -1.60
C TYR A 165 -9.71 -14.97 -2.81
N LYS A 166 -11.01 -14.70 -2.56
CA LYS A 166 -11.98 -14.38 -3.59
C LYS A 166 -12.70 -13.08 -3.28
N PHE A 167 -12.95 -12.30 -4.32
CA PHE A 167 -13.80 -11.12 -4.24
C PHE A 167 -14.51 -10.88 -5.57
N ASN A 168 -15.61 -10.13 -5.54
CA ASN A 168 -16.33 -9.69 -6.71
C ASN A 168 -15.86 -8.31 -7.13
N ASP A 169 -15.13 -8.26 -8.24
CA ASP A 169 -14.75 -7.01 -8.89
C ASP A 169 -15.91 -6.51 -9.75
N MET A 170 -16.22 -5.21 -9.69
CA MET A 170 -17.34 -4.62 -10.44
C MET A 170 -17.17 -4.70 -11.96
N VAL A 171 -15.93 -4.78 -12.46
CA VAL A 171 -15.60 -4.80 -13.88
C VAL A 171 -15.27 -6.21 -14.36
N LYS A 172 -14.50 -6.97 -13.57
CA LYS A 172 -13.99 -8.30 -13.93
C LYS A 172 -14.86 -9.47 -13.42
N GLY A 173 -15.84 -9.20 -12.54
CA GLY A 173 -16.60 -10.24 -11.85
C GLY A 173 -15.81 -10.95 -10.75
N GLU A 174 -16.03 -12.24 -10.54
CA GLU A 174 -15.30 -13.01 -9.52
C GLU A 174 -13.81 -13.08 -9.86
N VAL A 175 -12.97 -12.60 -8.93
CA VAL A 175 -11.51 -12.70 -8.99
C VAL A 175 -11.02 -13.57 -7.85
N SER A 176 -10.04 -14.42 -8.12
CA SER A 176 -9.50 -15.39 -7.18
C SER A 176 -7.98 -15.40 -7.19
N PHE A 177 -7.36 -15.48 -6.01
CA PHE A 177 -5.91 -15.59 -5.84
C PHE A 177 -5.56 -16.70 -4.88
N GLU A 178 -4.54 -17.49 -5.23
CA GLU A 178 -3.97 -18.49 -4.35
C GLU A 178 -2.81 -17.91 -3.55
N SER A 179 -2.84 -18.05 -2.23
CA SER A 179 -1.79 -17.49 -1.36
C SER A 179 -0.41 -18.08 -1.62
N ASN A 180 -0.34 -19.32 -2.12
CA ASN A 180 0.93 -19.97 -2.45
C ASN A 180 1.66 -19.36 -3.65
N ASP A 181 0.98 -18.51 -4.44
CA ASP A 181 1.59 -17.80 -5.56
C ASP A 181 2.41 -16.58 -5.11
N PHE A 182 2.27 -16.18 -3.84
CA PHE A 182 2.94 -15.02 -3.27
C PHE A 182 4.03 -15.44 -2.28
N GLY A 183 5.09 -14.64 -2.19
CA GLY A 183 6.04 -14.68 -1.08
C GLY A 183 5.63 -13.72 0.05
N ASP A 184 6.31 -13.78 1.17
CA ASP A 184 6.11 -12.85 2.28
C ASP A 184 6.52 -11.42 1.88
N TRP A 185 5.56 -10.50 1.94
CA TRP A 185 5.77 -9.11 1.49
C TRP A 185 6.42 -8.25 2.56
N VAL A 186 7.25 -7.31 2.14
CA VAL A 186 7.69 -6.23 3.01
C VAL A 186 6.50 -5.30 3.27
N ILE A 187 6.15 -5.10 4.54
CA ILE A 187 5.13 -4.16 4.98
C ILE A 187 5.72 -2.89 5.55
N VAL A 188 6.93 -2.98 6.16
CA VAL A 188 7.71 -1.82 6.60
C VAL A 188 9.12 -1.95 6.06
N LYS A 189 9.61 -0.89 5.44
CA LYS A 189 10.97 -0.81 4.89
C LYS A 189 12.01 -0.59 5.99
N LYS A 190 13.30 -0.73 5.66
CA LYS A 190 14.42 -0.49 6.58
C LYS A 190 14.53 0.96 7.10
N ASP A 191 13.91 1.91 6.39
CA ASP A 191 13.79 3.31 6.77
C ASP A 191 12.56 3.62 7.65
N ASP A 192 11.94 2.59 8.21
CA ASP A 192 10.72 2.62 9.02
C ASP A 192 9.49 3.15 8.27
N MET A 193 9.55 3.32 6.96
CA MET A 193 8.39 3.74 6.19
C MET A 193 7.54 2.52 5.77
N PRO A 194 6.21 2.60 5.91
CA PRO A 194 5.34 1.55 5.41
C PRO A 194 5.46 1.44 3.89
N THR A 195 5.29 0.23 3.37
CA THR A 195 5.17 0.07 1.92
C THR A 195 3.80 0.54 1.43
N TYR A 196 3.75 0.92 0.15
CA TYR A 196 2.52 1.34 -0.50
C TYR A 196 1.36 0.34 -0.27
N ASN A 197 1.58 -0.94 -0.54
CA ASN A 197 0.52 -1.96 -0.44
C ASN A 197 -0.01 -2.11 1.00
N PHE A 198 0.84 -1.97 2.01
CA PHE A 198 0.42 -2.05 3.40
C PHE A 198 -0.38 -0.82 3.81
N ALA A 199 0.14 0.36 3.53
CA ALA A 199 -0.52 1.62 3.87
C ALA A 199 -1.91 1.72 3.20
N VAL A 200 -1.98 1.41 1.90
CA VAL A 200 -3.22 1.49 1.14
C VAL A 200 -4.30 0.55 1.65
N ALA A 201 -3.92 -0.68 2.02
CA ALA A 201 -4.89 -1.66 2.54
C ALA A 201 -5.51 -1.20 3.88
N ILE A 202 -4.70 -0.61 4.77
CA ILE A 202 -5.18 -0.06 6.04
C ILE A 202 -6.07 1.16 5.78
N ASP A 203 -5.60 2.07 4.96
CA ASP A 203 -6.29 3.34 4.70
C ASP A 203 -7.65 3.12 4.03
N ASP A 204 -7.73 2.22 3.05
CA ASP A 204 -8.96 1.90 2.37
C ASP A 204 -9.96 1.20 3.31
N HIS A 205 -9.47 0.33 4.18
CA HIS A 205 -10.31 -0.30 5.22
C HIS A 205 -10.88 0.75 6.20
N LEU A 206 -10.03 1.63 6.72
CA LEU A 206 -10.43 2.66 7.70
C LEU A 206 -11.33 3.73 7.09
N SER A 207 -11.13 4.07 5.83
CA SER A 207 -11.92 5.07 5.11
C SER A 207 -13.20 4.48 4.49
N LEU A 208 -13.46 3.18 4.67
CA LEU A 208 -14.58 2.44 4.08
C LEU A 208 -14.66 2.66 2.55
N ILE A 209 -13.51 2.62 1.89
CA ILE A 209 -13.44 2.84 0.45
C ILE A 209 -14.03 1.64 -0.31
N HIS A 210 -14.94 1.96 -1.23
CA HIS A 210 -15.39 1.03 -2.26
C HIS A 210 -14.38 1.08 -3.40
N ILE A 211 -13.57 0.03 -3.56
CA ILE A 211 -12.50 0.00 -4.55
C ILE A 211 -13.11 -0.08 -5.94
N SER A 212 -13.05 1.01 -6.67
CA SER A 212 -13.53 1.13 -8.05
C SER A 212 -12.40 1.25 -9.09
N GLU A 213 -11.15 1.36 -8.63
CA GLU A 213 -10.00 1.42 -9.52
C GLU A 213 -9.61 0.03 -10.01
N PRO A 214 -9.40 -0.15 -11.32
CA PRO A 214 -8.73 -1.35 -11.80
C PRO A 214 -7.28 -1.32 -11.28
N THR A 215 -6.96 -2.23 -10.39
CA THR A 215 -5.56 -2.48 -10.01
C THR A 215 -4.80 -2.89 -11.27
N ARG A 216 -3.67 -2.24 -11.52
CA ARG A 216 -2.78 -2.55 -12.64
C ARG A 216 -2.17 -3.93 -12.52
#